data_1b2d5d7cdbb49900440164fdabdf6172
#
_entry.id   1b2d5d7cdbb49900440164fdabdf6172
#
_cell.length_a   1.000
_cell.length_b   1.000
_cell.length_c   1.000
_cell.angle_alpha   90.00
_cell.angle_beta   90.00
_cell.angle_gamma   90.00
#
_symmetry.space_group_name_H-M   'P 1'
#
loop_
_entity.id
_entity.type
_entity.pdbx_description
1 polymer ?
#
loop_
_entity_poly.entity_id
_entity_poly.type
_entity_poly.pdbx_seq_one_letter_code
_entity_poly.pdbx_strand_id
1 'polypeptide(L)'
;VLDLGQGCVFPGPVADRQEGPHAHQVTWLDRAHLAVTDLGADRINVVRWSEAGPEIIGSLKTPAGCGPRHLTLTEDGRKQILTVGGALSGTVSTWSRPTGHDMWAREWRFVQETASSRWSHTGSQERRSACAPASPSAIVTTPDGRHFVANRSVGSIGILGGRFGRINLIDEFDTTGANPRDITVTTQNGTRVWVALPEEGQIAIHLRDEDTGGWQVETTIDQPGAMRVIVGPTTG
;
A
#
# COMPACT_ATOMS: atom_id res chain seq x y z
N VAL A 1 11.63 14.83 15.91
CA VAL A 1 11.28 14.74 14.48
C VAL A 1 12.55 14.23 13.77
N LEU A 2 12.48 13.05 13.17
CA LEU A 2 13.56 12.55 12.32
C LEU A 2 13.68 13.48 11.11
N ASP A 3 14.84 14.08 10.91
CA ASP A 3 15.18 14.72 9.64
C ASP A 3 15.44 13.61 8.60
N LEU A 4 14.46 13.36 7.75
CA LEU A 4 14.54 12.34 6.71
C LEU A 4 15.35 12.78 5.49
N GLY A 5 16.07 13.88 5.60
CA GLY A 5 16.94 14.43 4.57
C GLY A 5 16.21 15.28 3.52
N GLN A 6 16.99 15.93 2.68
CA GLN A 6 16.46 16.77 1.61
C GLN A 6 15.81 15.91 0.52
N GLY A 7 14.53 16.12 0.25
CA GLY A 7 13.79 15.42 -0.79
C GLY A 7 14.23 15.81 -2.20
N CYS A 8 14.06 14.89 -3.12
CA CYS A 8 14.15 15.23 -4.54
C CYS A 8 12.82 15.81 -5.01
N VAL A 9 12.87 16.93 -5.71
CA VAL A 9 11.70 17.48 -6.41
C VAL A 9 11.43 16.61 -7.65
N PHE A 10 10.22 16.06 -7.76
CA PHE A 10 9.85 15.25 -8.93
C PHE A 10 9.47 16.12 -10.11
N PRO A 11 10.02 15.88 -11.31
CA PRO A 11 9.52 16.51 -12.52
C PRO A 11 8.23 15.82 -12.99
N GLY A 12 7.12 16.53 -13.10
CA GLY A 12 5.87 16.06 -13.71
C GLY A 12 4.63 16.75 -13.13
N PRO A 13 3.47 16.63 -13.77
CA PRO A 13 2.30 17.47 -13.55
C PRO A 13 1.33 16.93 -12.51
N VAL A 14 1.75 16.59 -11.30
CA VAL A 14 0.83 16.19 -10.24
C VAL A 14 0.60 17.38 -9.31
N ALA A 15 -0.65 17.81 -9.20
CA ALA A 15 -1.02 19.01 -8.47
C ALA A 15 -0.72 19.00 -6.97
N ASP A 16 -0.49 17.81 -6.38
CA ASP A 16 -0.28 17.62 -4.94
C ASP A 16 1.16 17.22 -4.60
N ARG A 17 2.13 17.66 -5.38
CA ARG A 17 3.53 17.37 -5.10
C ARG A 17 4.01 18.12 -3.89
N GLN A 18 4.53 17.36 -2.98
CA GLN A 18 5.24 17.93 -1.86
C GLN A 18 6.67 18.30 -2.30
N GLU A 19 7.02 19.56 -2.12
CA GLU A 19 8.39 20.06 -2.35
C GLU A 19 9.27 19.67 -1.17
N GLY A 20 9.62 18.39 -1.05
CA GLY A 20 10.50 17.92 0.00
C GLY A 20 10.10 16.57 0.62
N PRO A 21 10.83 16.12 1.65
CA PRO A 21 10.55 14.86 2.34
C PRO A 21 9.14 14.85 2.93
N HIS A 22 8.44 13.73 2.75
CA HIS A 22 7.10 13.51 3.27
C HIS A 22 6.96 12.09 3.80
N ALA A 23 7.40 11.86 5.04
CA ALA A 23 7.24 10.58 5.70
C ALA A 23 5.75 10.24 5.88
N HIS A 24 5.37 9.03 5.43
CA HIS A 24 3.95 8.64 5.41
C HIS A 24 3.62 7.46 6.31
N GLN A 25 4.39 6.39 6.27
CA GLN A 25 4.19 5.21 7.11
C GLN A 25 5.50 4.77 7.74
N VAL A 26 5.38 4.30 8.99
CA VAL A 26 6.46 3.64 9.73
C VAL A 26 6.05 2.19 9.99
N THR A 27 6.89 1.25 9.65
CA THR A 27 6.63 -0.19 9.82
C THR A 27 7.87 -0.88 10.40
N TRP A 28 7.68 -1.70 11.42
CA TRP A 28 8.74 -2.54 11.94
C TRP A 28 9.14 -3.59 10.91
N LEU A 29 10.44 -3.69 10.64
CA LEU A 29 11.04 -4.75 9.81
C LEU A 29 11.50 -5.91 10.69
N ASP A 30 11.97 -5.58 11.88
CA ASP A 30 12.30 -6.50 12.97
C ASP A 30 12.34 -5.74 14.32
N ARG A 31 12.96 -6.32 15.34
CA ARG A 31 13.02 -5.73 16.69
C ARG A 31 13.81 -4.43 16.80
N ALA A 32 14.68 -4.15 15.83
CA ALA A 32 15.60 -3.02 15.88
C ALA A 32 15.55 -2.13 14.62
N HIS A 33 14.82 -2.55 13.60
CA HIS A 33 14.78 -1.83 12.31
C HIS A 33 13.37 -1.45 11.91
N LEU A 34 13.25 -0.25 11.36
CA LEU A 34 12.01 0.32 10.83
C LEU A 34 12.19 0.63 9.34
N ALA A 35 11.15 0.47 8.56
CA ALA A 35 11.00 1.09 7.25
C ALA A 35 10.12 2.33 7.38
N VAL A 36 10.56 3.43 6.78
CA VAL A 36 9.81 4.69 6.71
C VAL A 36 9.64 5.06 5.24
N THR A 37 8.41 5.01 4.75
CA THR A 37 8.11 5.49 3.40
C THR A 37 8.19 7.00 3.35
N ASP A 38 8.90 7.54 2.36
CA ASP A 38 9.01 8.97 2.10
C ASP A 38 8.42 9.27 0.73
N LEU A 39 7.14 9.67 0.74
CA LEU A 39 6.35 9.92 -0.47
C LEU A 39 6.96 11.06 -1.30
N GLY A 40 7.46 12.10 -0.64
CA GLY A 40 8.02 13.26 -1.32
C GLY A 40 9.42 13.04 -1.88
N ALA A 41 10.15 12.04 -1.40
CA ALA A 41 11.54 11.81 -1.78
C ALA A 41 11.76 10.50 -2.55
N ASP A 42 10.71 9.81 -2.98
CA ASP A 42 10.76 8.54 -3.71
C ASP A 42 11.71 7.52 -3.08
N ARG A 43 11.58 7.33 -1.77
CA ARG A 43 12.45 6.39 -1.07
C ARG A 43 11.75 5.72 0.11
N ILE A 44 12.32 4.62 0.54
CA ILE A 44 12.01 3.96 1.80
C ILE A 44 13.27 4.02 2.64
N ASN A 45 13.25 4.80 3.71
CA ASN A 45 14.36 4.89 4.63
C ASN A 45 14.36 3.68 5.57
N VAL A 46 15.52 3.07 5.76
CA VAL A 46 15.73 2.05 6.76
C VAL A 46 16.37 2.69 7.98
N VAL A 47 15.68 2.61 9.10
CA VAL A 47 16.06 3.25 10.35
C VAL A 47 16.39 2.17 11.36
N ARG A 48 17.57 2.25 11.97
CA ARG A 48 17.93 1.47 13.14
C ARG A 48 17.45 2.19 14.40
N TRP A 49 16.74 1.48 15.24
CA TRP A 49 16.32 1.95 16.55
C TRP A 49 17.26 1.38 17.63
N SER A 50 17.86 2.24 18.43
CA SER A 50 18.75 1.86 19.53
C SER A 50 18.53 2.76 20.75
N GLU A 51 19.21 2.48 21.85
CA GLU A 51 19.19 3.34 23.05
C GLU A 51 19.71 4.76 22.79
N ALA A 52 20.62 4.92 21.81
CA ALA A 52 21.09 6.22 21.36
C ALA A 52 20.05 6.98 20.49
N GLY A 53 18.93 6.36 20.18
CA GLY A 53 17.87 6.90 19.34
C GLY A 53 17.86 6.32 17.93
N PRO A 54 17.00 6.86 17.06
CA PRO A 54 16.86 6.41 15.68
C PRO A 54 17.99 6.95 14.79
N GLU A 55 18.49 6.08 13.91
CA GLU A 55 19.51 6.40 12.90
C GLU A 55 19.11 5.86 11.53
N ILE A 56 19.15 6.70 10.49
CA ILE A 56 18.96 6.24 9.11
C ILE A 56 20.22 5.50 8.67
N ILE A 57 20.14 4.19 8.48
CA ILE A 57 21.26 3.34 8.07
C ILE A 57 21.28 3.06 6.56
N GLY A 58 20.26 3.47 5.85
CA GLY A 58 20.19 3.34 4.39
C GLY A 58 18.83 3.72 3.83
N SER A 59 18.75 3.73 2.50
CA SER A 59 17.52 4.03 1.79
C SER A 59 17.38 3.16 0.54
N LEU A 60 16.17 2.70 0.27
CA LEU A 60 15.78 2.04 -0.97
C LEU A 60 15.15 3.09 -1.88
N LYS A 61 15.72 3.32 -3.04
CA LYS A 61 15.15 4.22 -4.04
C LYS A 61 14.00 3.51 -4.75
N THR A 62 12.82 4.08 -4.70
CA THR A 62 11.68 3.62 -5.50
C THR A 62 11.78 4.16 -6.94
N PRO A 63 11.01 3.63 -7.90
CA PRO A 63 10.90 4.26 -9.21
C PRO A 63 10.57 5.75 -9.11
N ALA A 64 11.14 6.56 -10.00
CA ALA A 64 10.93 8.00 -10.00
C ALA A 64 9.45 8.35 -10.19
N GLY A 65 8.91 9.24 -9.36
CA GLY A 65 7.49 9.60 -9.36
C GLY A 65 6.57 8.55 -8.71
N CYS A 66 7.13 7.56 -8.02
CA CYS A 66 6.36 6.53 -7.33
C CYS A 66 5.52 7.13 -6.20
N GLY A 67 6.11 7.97 -5.36
CA GLY A 67 5.46 8.46 -4.16
C GLY A 67 5.08 7.33 -3.20
N PRO A 68 6.06 6.61 -2.62
CA PRO A 68 5.79 5.45 -1.77
C PRO A 68 5.00 5.88 -0.54
N ARG A 69 3.83 5.27 -0.34
CA ARG A 69 2.89 5.68 0.69
C ARG A 69 2.75 4.64 1.80
N HIS A 70 2.14 3.51 1.50
CA HIS A 70 2.01 2.37 2.42
C HIS A 70 2.83 1.19 1.92
N LEU A 71 3.30 0.38 2.87
CA LEU A 71 4.02 -0.85 2.58
C LEU A 71 3.60 -1.98 3.52
N THR A 72 3.82 -3.20 3.05
CA THR A 72 3.74 -4.42 3.87
C THR A 72 5.03 -5.20 3.75
N LEU A 73 5.37 -5.90 4.85
CA LEU A 73 6.47 -6.86 4.90
C LEU A 73 5.89 -8.27 5.01
N THR A 74 6.30 -9.16 4.13
CA THR A 74 5.92 -10.57 4.16
C THR A 74 7.13 -11.46 4.03
N GLU A 75 6.97 -12.73 4.38
CA GLU A 75 7.95 -13.78 4.14
C GLU A 75 7.39 -14.79 3.16
N ASP A 76 8.17 -15.12 2.13
CA ASP A 76 7.84 -16.13 1.12
C ASP A 76 9.06 -17.03 0.91
N GLY A 77 9.01 -18.21 1.48
CA GLY A 77 10.13 -19.13 1.54
C GLY A 77 11.30 -18.60 2.39
N ARG A 78 12.47 -18.43 1.76
CA ARG A 78 13.67 -17.88 2.41
C ARG A 78 13.89 -16.40 2.07
N LYS A 79 12.83 -15.69 1.71
CA LYS A 79 12.90 -14.27 1.34
C LYS A 79 11.93 -13.44 2.15
N GLN A 80 12.37 -12.27 2.50
CA GLN A 80 11.49 -11.18 2.92
C GLN A 80 11.13 -10.34 1.70
N ILE A 81 9.86 -9.96 1.62
CA ILE A 81 9.31 -9.18 0.52
C ILE A 81 8.70 -7.90 1.10
N LEU A 82 9.19 -6.76 0.64
CA LEU A 82 8.49 -5.48 0.81
C LEU A 82 7.58 -5.26 -0.39
N THR A 83 6.31 -4.98 -0.13
CA THR A 83 5.33 -4.60 -1.14
C THR A 83 4.85 -3.19 -0.85
N VAL A 84 4.98 -2.28 -1.80
CA VAL A 84 4.84 -0.83 -1.58
C VAL A 84 3.87 -0.23 -2.59
N GLY A 85 2.86 0.46 -2.09
CA GLY A 85 1.92 1.23 -2.91
C GLY A 85 2.50 2.60 -3.27
N GLY A 86 2.58 2.89 -4.56
CA GLY A 86 3.01 4.16 -5.13
C GLY A 86 1.83 5.08 -5.37
N ALA A 87 1.58 6.02 -4.44
CA ALA A 87 0.39 6.89 -4.47
C ALA A 87 0.39 7.86 -5.65
N LEU A 88 1.56 8.20 -6.20
CA LEU A 88 1.68 9.13 -7.32
C LEU A 88 1.76 8.41 -8.67
N SER A 89 2.31 7.18 -8.71
CA SER A 89 2.43 6.40 -9.95
C SER A 89 1.20 5.54 -10.26
N GLY A 90 0.37 5.22 -9.26
CA GLY A 90 -0.74 4.28 -9.44
C GLY A 90 -0.28 2.82 -9.53
N THR A 91 0.90 2.52 -8.99
CA THR A 91 1.54 1.21 -9.10
C THR A 91 1.79 0.58 -7.74
N VAL A 92 2.13 -0.69 -7.76
CA VAL A 92 2.68 -1.42 -6.62
C VAL A 92 4.06 -1.92 -7.02
N SER A 93 5.05 -1.65 -6.20
CA SER A 93 6.41 -2.11 -6.40
C SER A 93 6.85 -3.06 -5.30
N THR A 94 7.76 -3.97 -5.63
CA THR A 94 8.24 -4.99 -4.71
C THR A 94 9.75 -5.03 -4.64
N TRP A 95 10.26 -5.32 -3.44
CA TRP A 95 11.66 -5.61 -3.17
C TRP A 95 11.77 -6.93 -2.44
N SER A 96 12.85 -7.65 -2.65
CA SER A 96 13.13 -8.87 -1.91
C SER A 96 14.54 -8.87 -1.35
N ARG A 97 14.72 -9.57 -0.21
CA ARG A 97 16.01 -9.94 0.35
C ARG A 97 15.97 -11.34 0.92
N PRO A 98 17.11 -12.03 1.08
CA PRO A 98 17.16 -13.26 1.85
C PRO A 98 16.78 -13.03 3.32
N THR A 99 16.15 -14.01 3.97
CA THR A 99 15.93 -14.00 5.42
C THR A 99 17.24 -14.28 6.17
N GLY A 100 17.37 -13.76 7.40
CA GLY A 100 18.47 -14.11 8.31
C GLY A 100 19.78 -13.34 8.12
N HIS A 101 19.77 -12.23 7.40
CA HIS A 101 20.93 -11.36 7.20
C HIS A 101 20.79 -10.04 7.95
N ASP A 102 21.89 -9.55 8.54
CA ASP A 102 21.91 -8.31 9.35
C ASP A 102 22.09 -7.01 8.54
N MET A 103 22.33 -7.10 7.25
CA MET A 103 22.65 -5.94 6.40
C MET A 103 21.42 -5.34 5.73
N TRP A 104 20.60 -4.66 6.49
CA TRP A 104 19.27 -4.17 6.11
C TRP A 104 19.18 -3.34 4.83
N ALA A 105 20.06 -2.38 4.62
CA ALA A 105 19.90 -1.44 3.50
C ALA A 105 20.50 -1.93 2.18
N ARG A 106 21.50 -2.82 2.22
CA ARG A 106 22.28 -3.20 1.02
C ARG A 106 21.77 -4.46 0.30
N GLU A 107 20.92 -5.24 0.94
CA GLU A 107 20.49 -6.55 0.43
C GLU A 107 19.13 -6.54 -0.26
N TRP A 108 18.37 -5.47 -0.08
CA TRP A 108 17.11 -5.33 -0.79
C TRP A 108 17.34 -5.15 -2.28
N ARG A 109 16.71 -6.00 -3.07
CA ARG A 109 16.74 -5.94 -4.53
C ARG A 109 15.36 -5.59 -5.03
N PHE A 110 15.27 -4.58 -5.88
CA PHE A 110 14.05 -4.31 -6.63
C PHE A 110 13.68 -5.55 -7.47
N VAL A 111 12.43 -5.96 -7.40
CA VAL A 111 11.93 -7.13 -8.15
C VAL A 111 11.12 -6.67 -9.34
N GLN A 112 10.10 -5.86 -9.10
CA GLN A 112 9.24 -5.35 -10.16
C GLN A 112 8.37 -4.18 -9.70
N GLU A 113 7.72 -3.57 -10.67
CA GLU A 113 6.58 -2.66 -10.52
C GLU A 113 5.43 -3.16 -11.38
N THR A 114 4.19 -3.08 -10.87
CA THR A 114 2.97 -3.49 -11.58
C THR A 114 1.83 -2.52 -11.28
N ALA A 115 0.80 -2.50 -12.11
CA ALA A 115 -0.38 -1.69 -11.88
C ALA A 115 -1.12 -2.12 -10.62
N SER A 116 -1.65 -1.15 -9.85
CA SER A 116 -2.52 -1.41 -8.71
C SER A 116 -3.99 -1.58 -9.09
N SER A 117 -4.34 -1.19 -10.30
CA SER A 117 -5.70 -1.22 -10.86
C SER A 117 -5.63 -1.48 -12.37
N ARG A 118 -6.63 -2.18 -12.92
CA ARG A 118 -6.80 -2.32 -14.38
C ARG A 118 -7.00 -0.98 -15.08
N TRP A 119 -7.42 0.03 -14.35
CA TRP A 119 -7.64 1.38 -14.85
C TRP A 119 -6.36 2.22 -14.88
N SER A 120 -5.27 1.78 -14.27
CA SER A 120 -3.99 2.50 -14.29
C SER A 120 -3.34 2.53 -15.68
N HIS A 121 -3.62 1.54 -16.52
CA HIS A 121 -3.00 1.37 -17.84
C HIS A 121 -3.98 1.35 -19.01
N THR A 122 -5.27 1.13 -18.80
CA THR A 122 -6.26 1.02 -19.87
C THR A 122 -7.12 2.25 -19.93
N GLY A 123 -6.93 3.00 -20.99
CA GLY A 123 -7.61 4.23 -21.30
C GLY A 123 -9.08 4.14 -21.58
N SER A 124 -9.94 3.86 -20.64
CA SER A 124 -11.32 4.28 -20.80
C SER A 124 -11.40 5.79 -20.56
N GLN A 125 -11.69 6.54 -21.61
CA GLN A 125 -11.72 8.01 -21.61
C GLN A 125 -12.73 8.60 -20.62
N GLU A 126 -13.72 7.86 -20.17
CA GLU A 126 -14.79 8.34 -19.30
C GLU A 126 -14.39 8.49 -17.81
N ARG A 127 -13.41 7.73 -17.34
CA ARG A 127 -12.86 7.90 -15.97
C ARG A 127 -11.56 8.71 -15.92
N ARG A 128 -11.06 9.16 -17.07
CA ARG A 128 -9.88 10.00 -17.23
C ARG A 128 -10.15 11.50 -17.11
N SER A 129 -11.21 11.92 -16.47
CA SER A 129 -11.49 13.36 -16.34
C SER A 129 -10.50 14.12 -15.45
N ALA A 130 -9.60 13.41 -14.80
CA ALA A 130 -8.40 14.00 -14.23
C ALA A 130 -7.27 13.02 -14.47
N CYS A 131 -6.21 13.42 -15.11
CA CYS A 131 -4.97 12.70 -15.40
C CYS A 131 -4.26 12.10 -14.14
N ALA A 132 -5.00 11.55 -13.21
CA ALA A 132 -4.48 11.00 -11.97
C ALA A 132 -4.37 9.47 -12.11
N PRO A 133 -3.22 8.89 -11.79
CA PRO A 133 -3.06 7.44 -11.64
C PRO A 133 -4.00 6.91 -10.54
N ALA A 134 -4.19 5.60 -10.43
CA ALA A 134 -5.11 4.96 -9.48
C ALA A 134 -4.92 5.40 -8.01
N SER A 135 -3.78 5.97 -7.67
CA SER A 135 -3.45 6.56 -6.37
C SER A 135 -3.65 5.61 -5.17
N PRO A 136 -2.83 4.53 -5.07
CA PRO A 136 -2.83 3.64 -3.92
C PRO A 136 -2.79 4.38 -2.59
N SER A 137 -3.76 4.11 -1.71
CA SER A 137 -3.85 4.74 -0.38
C SER A 137 -3.41 3.80 0.72
N ALA A 138 -3.91 2.59 0.73
CA ALA A 138 -3.57 1.57 1.71
C ALA A 138 -3.23 0.25 1.01
N ILE A 139 -2.41 -0.55 1.65
CA ILE A 139 -2.09 -1.90 1.21
C ILE A 139 -2.11 -2.83 2.43
N VAL A 140 -2.77 -3.97 2.29
CA VAL A 140 -2.84 -5.02 3.29
C VAL A 140 -2.50 -6.35 2.64
N THR A 141 -1.71 -7.18 3.31
CA THR A 141 -1.39 -8.53 2.84
C THR A 141 -2.05 -9.56 3.75
N THR A 142 -2.77 -10.48 3.16
CA THR A 142 -3.40 -11.60 3.84
C THR A 142 -2.41 -12.77 4.05
N PRO A 143 -2.68 -13.69 5.00
CA PRO A 143 -1.79 -14.82 5.28
C PRO A 143 -1.54 -15.74 4.09
N ASP A 144 -2.45 -15.79 3.13
CA ASP A 144 -2.29 -16.54 1.87
C ASP A 144 -1.45 -15.82 0.80
N GLY A 145 -0.91 -14.64 1.14
CA GLY A 145 0.01 -13.87 0.29
C GLY A 145 -0.66 -12.98 -0.75
N ARG A 146 -1.97 -12.79 -0.70
CA ARG A 146 -2.66 -11.79 -1.52
C ARG A 146 -2.49 -10.39 -0.95
N HIS A 147 -2.31 -9.40 -1.82
CA HIS A 147 -2.20 -7.99 -1.46
C HIS A 147 -3.45 -7.25 -1.93
N PHE A 148 -4.14 -6.61 -1.00
CA PHE A 148 -5.29 -5.76 -1.26
C PHE A 148 -4.84 -4.30 -1.25
N VAL A 149 -5.18 -3.56 -2.30
CA VAL A 149 -4.74 -2.18 -2.51
C VAL A 149 -5.93 -1.28 -2.74
N ALA A 150 -6.10 -0.31 -1.88
CA ALA A 150 -7.14 0.71 -2.05
C ALA A 150 -6.67 1.77 -3.05
N ASN A 151 -7.45 2.00 -4.10
CA ASN A 151 -7.16 2.91 -5.20
C ASN A 151 -8.11 4.11 -5.17
N ARG A 152 -7.64 5.24 -4.64
CA ARG A 152 -8.49 6.43 -4.40
C ARG A 152 -9.09 7.02 -5.67
N SER A 153 -8.27 7.30 -6.67
CA SER A 153 -8.73 8.05 -7.84
C SER A 153 -9.73 7.29 -8.72
N VAL A 154 -9.81 5.98 -8.55
CA VAL A 154 -10.71 5.11 -9.32
C VAL A 154 -11.80 4.46 -8.46
N GLY A 155 -11.75 4.59 -7.14
CA GLY A 155 -12.75 4.04 -6.24
C GLY A 155 -12.79 2.51 -6.26
N SER A 156 -11.63 1.85 -6.27
CA SER A 156 -11.56 0.38 -6.36
C SER A 156 -10.59 -0.23 -5.34
N ILE A 157 -10.72 -1.52 -5.15
CA ILE A 157 -9.75 -2.36 -4.43
C ILE A 157 -9.13 -3.33 -5.44
N GLY A 158 -7.86 -3.12 -5.74
CA GLY A 158 -7.07 -4.06 -6.53
C GLY A 158 -6.54 -5.20 -5.67
N ILE A 159 -6.58 -6.41 -6.19
CA ILE A 159 -6.07 -7.61 -5.54
C ILE A 159 -4.92 -8.15 -6.36
N LEU A 160 -3.73 -8.18 -5.74
CA LEU A 160 -2.54 -8.71 -6.40
C LEU A 160 -2.14 -10.03 -5.76
N GLY A 161 -1.66 -10.93 -6.58
CA GLY A 161 -1.19 -12.25 -6.13
C GLY A 161 0.03 -12.71 -6.92
N GLY A 162 0.81 -13.58 -6.30
CA GLY A 162 2.03 -14.12 -6.87
C GLY A 162 2.99 -14.62 -5.80
N ARG A 163 4.25 -14.85 -6.18
CA ARG A 163 5.26 -15.40 -5.28
C ARG A 163 6.63 -14.73 -5.44
N PHE A 164 7.42 -14.75 -4.38
CA PHE A 164 8.80 -14.26 -4.34
C PHE A 164 8.96 -12.81 -4.79
N GLY A 165 7.92 -11.98 -4.53
CA GLY A 165 7.87 -10.59 -4.94
C GLY A 165 7.44 -10.38 -6.41
N ARG A 166 7.19 -11.44 -7.18
CA ARG A 166 6.57 -11.35 -8.50
C ARG A 166 5.06 -11.47 -8.35
N ILE A 167 4.39 -10.33 -8.44
CA ILE A 167 2.95 -10.22 -8.23
C ILE A 167 2.30 -9.54 -9.43
N ASN A 168 1.05 -9.91 -9.70
CA ASN A 168 0.24 -9.29 -10.74
C ASN A 168 -1.15 -9.00 -10.20
N LEU A 169 -1.84 -8.05 -10.80
CA LEU A 169 -3.26 -7.82 -10.53
C LEU A 169 -4.04 -9.06 -10.99
N ILE A 170 -4.70 -9.72 -10.06
CA ILE A 170 -5.48 -10.95 -10.29
C ILE A 170 -6.97 -10.71 -10.23
N ASP A 171 -7.40 -9.70 -9.48
CA ASP A 171 -8.80 -9.32 -9.34
C ASP A 171 -8.92 -7.84 -8.95
N GLU A 172 -10.10 -7.25 -9.14
CA GLU A 172 -10.41 -5.89 -8.74
C GLU A 172 -11.92 -5.71 -8.63
N PHE A 173 -12.36 -5.00 -7.60
CA PHE A 173 -13.77 -4.63 -7.42
C PHE A 173 -13.91 -3.14 -7.08
N ASP A 174 -15.04 -2.57 -7.47
CA ASP A 174 -15.37 -1.18 -7.17
C ASP A 174 -15.88 -1.05 -5.72
N THR A 175 -15.47 0.02 -5.03
CA THR A 175 -16.02 0.38 -3.72
C THR A 175 -17.35 1.13 -3.89
N THR A 176 -18.15 1.21 -2.82
CA THR A 176 -19.42 1.96 -2.83
C THR A 176 -19.24 3.46 -2.95
N GLY A 177 -18.02 3.96 -2.73
CA GLY A 177 -17.68 5.37 -2.75
C GLY A 177 -16.35 5.64 -3.42
N ALA A 178 -16.09 6.93 -3.66
CA ALA A 178 -14.82 7.41 -4.16
C ALA A 178 -13.78 7.47 -3.01
N ASN A 179 -12.51 7.55 -3.37
CA ASN A 179 -11.42 7.80 -2.42
C ASN A 179 -11.30 6.84 -1.22
N PRO A 180 -11.32 5.49 -1.39
CA PRO A 180 -11.08 4.56 -0.31
C PRO A 180 -9.74 4.91 0.38
N ARG A 181 -9.81 5.26 1.67
CA ARG A 181 -8.66 5.86 2.39
C ARG A 181 -7.80 4.83 3.10
N ASP A 182 -8.45 3.86 3.70
CA ASP A 182 -7.82 2.77 4.43
C ASP A 182 -8.64 1.49 4.30
N ILE A 183 -7.99 0.35 4.45
CA ILE A 183 -8.62 -0.96 4.39
C ILE A 183 -8.07 -1.90 5.46
N THR A 184 -8.92 -2.82 5.88
CA THR A 184 -8.54 -4.01 6.63
C THR A 184 -9.20 -5.22 6.00
N VAL A 185 -8.52 -6.36 6.01
CA VAL A 185 -9.02 -7.62 5.45
C VAL A 185 -9.13 -8.66 6.54
N THR A 186 -10.28 -9.30 6.64
CA THR A 186 -10.52 -10.45 7.52
C THR A 186 -10.85 -11.68 6.69
N THR A 187 -10.33 -12.84 7.09
CA THR A 187 -10.50 -14.09 6.36
C THR A 187 -11.24 -15.17 7.17
N GLN A 188 -11.66 -14.85 8.39
CA GLN A 188 -12.48 -15.74 9.20
C GLN A 188 -13.93 -15.69 8.70
N ASN A 189 -14.52 -16.86 8.44
CA ASN A 189 -15.89 -16.99 7.94
C ASN A 189 -16.14 -16.24 6.62
N GLY A 190 -15.24 -16.40 5.66
CA GLY A 190 -15.24 -15.72 4.37
C GLY A 190 -14.34 -14.48 4.33
N THR A 191 -13.91 -14.10 3.14
CA THR A 191 -13.04 -12.95 2.96
C THR A 191 -13.83 -11.66 2.94
N ARG A 192 -13.60 -10.78 3.92
CA ARG A 192 -14.21 -9.44 3.98
C ARG A 192 -13.16 -8.37 3.87
N VAL A 193 -13.47 -7.32 3.11
CA VAL A 193 -12.69 -6.09 3.01
C VAL A 193 -13.49 -4.97 3.64
N TRP A 194 -12.95 -4.40 4.70
CA TRP A 194 -13.47 -3.23 5.41
C TRP A 194 -12.82 -2.00 4.81
N VAL A 195 -13.60 -1.07 4.29
CA VAL A 195 -13.12 0.09 3.54
C VAL A 195 -13.57 1.36 4.22
N ALA A 196 -12.63 2.19 4.64
CA ALA A 196 -12.92 3.55 5.14
C ALA A 196 -13.16 4.50 3.96
N LEU A 197 -14.35 5.08 3.91
CA LEU A 197 -14.85 6.00 2.89
C LEU A 197 -15.18 7.36 3.55
N PRO A 198 -14.18 8.21 3.81
CA PRO A 198 -14.38 9.44 4.59
C PRO A 198 -15.29 10.46 3.92
N GLU A 199 -15.33 10.51 2.58
CA GLU A 199 -16.16 11.45 1.83
C GLU A 199 -17.65 11.06 1.91
N GLU A 200 -17.95 9.77 1.96
CA GLU A 200 -19.27 9.21 2.17
C GLU A 200 -19.66 9.15 3.65
N GLY A 201 -18.71 9.38 4.54
CA GLY A 201 -18.93 9.28 5.99
C GLY A 201 -19.20 7.85 6.45
N GLN A 202 -18.64 6.84 5.78
CA GLN A 202 -18.98 5.43 5.98
C GLN A 202 -17.76 4.52 6.07
N ILE A 203 -17.97 3.36 6.69
CA ILE A 203 -17.15 2.17 6.52
C ILE A 203 -17.99 1.15 5.75
N ALA A 204 -17.58 0.78 4.55
CA ALA A 204 -18.24 -0.26 3.76
C ALA A 204 -17.55 -1.62 3.99
N ILE A 205 -18.35 -2.68 4.13
CA ILE A 205 -17.87 -4.05 4.28
C ILE A 205 -18.26 -4.82 3.03
N HIS A 206 -17.24 -5.23 2.28
CA HIS A 206 -17.39 -6.05 1.08
C HIS A 206 -17.09 -7.50 1.42
N LEU A 207 -17.99 -8.39 1.09
CA LEU A 207 -17.86 -9.84 1.23
C LEU A 207 -17.55 -10.47 -0.13
N ARG A 208 -16.60 -11.39 -0.16
CA ARG A 208 -16.38 -12.23 -1.32
C ARG A 208 -17.39 -13.35 -1.35
N ASP A 209 -18.07 -13.51 -2.46
CA ASP A 209 -18.90 -14.66 -2.75
C ASP A 209 -18.00 -15.84 -3.15
N GLU A 210 -18.02 -16.92 -2.37
CA GLU A 210 -17.14 -18.08 -2.57
C GLU A 210 -17.55 -18.90 -3.80
N ASP A 211 -18.83 -18.87 -4.20
CA ASP A 211 -19.33 -19.64 -5.34
C ASP A 211 -19.03 -18.95 -6.67
N THR A 212 -19.25 -17.65 -6.75
CA THR A 212 -19.04 -16.87 -7.98
C THR A 212 -17.65 -16.22 -8.04
N GLY A 213 -16.99 -16.09 -6.90
CA GLY A 213 -15.75 -15.33 -6.77
C GLY A 213 -15.94 -13.81 -6.84
N GLY A 214 -17.19 -13.34 -6.96
CA GLY A 214 -17.53 -11.92 -7.03
C GLY A 214 -17.46 -11.23 -5.67
N TRP A 215 -17.63 -9.91 -5.68
CA TRP A 215 -17.66 -9.07 -4.47
C TRP A 215 -18.99 -8.36 -4.36
N GLN A 216 -19.56 -8.36 -3.17
CA GLN A 216 -20.81 -7.66 -2.87
C GLN A 216 -20.68 -6.88 -1.57
N VAL A 217 -21.45 -5.80 -1.46
CA VAL A 217 -21.55 -5.07 -0.20
C VAL A 217 -22.39 -5.88 0.77
N GLU A 218 -21.77 -6.29 1.89
CA GLU A 218 -22.48 -6.98 2.96
C GLU A 218 -23.25 -5.98 3.82
N THR A 219 -22.61 -4.88 4.19
CA THR A 219 -23.22 -3.81 5.00
C THR A 219 -22.37 -2.54 4.96
N THR A 220 -22.93 -1.44 5.45
CA THR A 220 -22.23 -0.20 5.71
C THR A 220 -22.45 0.26 7.14
N ILE A 221 -21.47 0.97 7.70
CA ILE A 221 -21.51 1.57 9.03
C ILE A 221 -21.33 3.07 8.85
N ASP A 222 -22.28 3.86 9.33
CA ASP A 222 -22.17 5.31 9.31
C ASP A 222 -21.09 5.74 10.32
N GLN A 223 -20.03 6.34 9.82
CA GLN A 223 -18.89 6.82 10.59
C GLN A 223 -18.27 8.03 9.88
N PRO A 224 -18.84 9.23 10.10
CA PRO A 224 -18.31 10.45 9.49
C PRO A 224 -16.83 10.67 9.79
N GLY A 225 -16.05 10.94 8.75
CA GLY A 225 -14.63 11.21 8.86
C GLY A 225 -13.75 9.99 9.17
N ALA A 226 -14.24 8.77 8.95
CA ALA A 226 -13.44 7.55 9.11
C ALA A 226 -12.24 7.55 8.19
N MET A 227 -11.05 7.74 8.75
CA MET A 227 -9.77 7.79 8.01
C MET A 227 -9.00 6.49 8.09
N ARG A 228 -9.34 5.62 9.05
CA ARG A 228 -8.71 4.35 9.29
C ARG A 228 -9.70 3.32 9.82
N VAL A 229 -9.52 2.07 9.42
CA VAL A 229 -10.30 0.93 9.93
C VAL A 229 -9.37 -0.15 10.46
N ILE A 230 -9.63 -0.60 11.69
CA ILE A 230 -8.90 -1.68 12.35
C ILE A 230 -9.94 -2.64 12.90
N VAL A 231 -9.82 -3.90 12.56
CA VAL A 231 -10.64 -4.97 13.14
C VAL A 231 -9.84 -5.59 14.28
N GLY A 232 -10.38 -5.49 15.49
CA GLY A 232 -9.80 -6.12 16.67
C GLY A 232 -9.97 -7.64 16.67
N PRO A 233 -9.25 -8.36 17.55
CA PRO A 233 -9.49 -9.78 17.74
C PRO A 233 -10.95 -9.98 18.18
N THR A 234 -11.63 -10.90 17.55
CA THR A 234 -12.95 -11.33 18.01
C THR A 234 -12.79 -11.99 19.36
N THR A 235 -13.35 -11.39 20.41
CA THR A 235 -13.54 -12.08 21.68
C THR A 235 -14.55 -13.20 21.43
N GLY A 236 -14.05 -14.43 21.29
CA GLY A 236 -14.88 -15.64 21.27
C GLY A 236 -15.47 -15.94 22.63
#